data_6b89939cf758ab62b07a961901158c40
#
_entry.id   6b89939cf758ab62b07a961901158c40
#
_cell.length_a   1.000
_cell.length_b   1.000
_cell.length_c   1.000
_cell.angle_alpha   90.00
_cell.angle_beta   90.00
_cell.angle_gamma   90.00
#
_symmetry.space_group_name_H-M   'P 1'
#
loop_
_entity.id
_entity.type
_entity.pdbx_description
1 polymer ?
#
loop_
_entity_poly.entity_id
_entity_poly.type
_entity_poly.pdbx_seq_one_letter_code
_entity_poly.pdbx_strand_id
1 'polypeptide(L)'
;MAVDPIELRSVISGAGQSEIGRRLFRDPLDLTLDACMAAIEDAGLTTDQIDGIATYPGPMDTPPGFSGAGLVEVQDALRLEVGWYTGGIELPGQLGSVIDACMAVAAGLATHVLCFRSVYEGSAQGKQGRSAVMPGGGGGGSFRAGGFMQWNLPFAAPSATTWIAMFAQRHFHEFGTTREQLAQIALNARKNAGVNPNAIYRDPMTMDDYFDARLISSPLCLFDCDVPCDGGTAVIVSHADTVADLRKPPINVEAVGTALYGRPSWDQFDDLTTMACRDAAAQMWTRTDIQPSDVQLAEMYDGFSFITMSWLEAMRFCGRGESGPYVEGGQRIARDGELALNTHGGQLSAGRLHGYGFLHEACVQLWGDAGERQVPGDPEVGVAAAGGGPLAGCLLLTNRH
;
A
#
# COMPACT_ATOMS: atom_id res chain seq x y z
N MET A 1 -28.64 -0.12 19.18
CA MET A 1 -27.44 -0.62 19.86
C MET A 1 -26.33 -0.52 18.84
N ALA A 2 -25.34 0.33 19.06
CA ALA A 2 -24.13 0.30 18.25
C ALA A 2 -23.52 -1.10 18.46
N VAL A 3 -23.44 -1.88 17.41
CA VAL A 3 -22.71 -3.15 17.44
C VAL A 3 -21.26 -2.74 17.44
N ASP A 4 -20.49 -3.13 18.47
CA ASP A 4 -19.05 -2.91 18.45
C ASP A 4 -18.48 -3.46 17.16
N PRO A 5 -17.69 -2.66 16.43
CA PRO A 5 -17.09 -3.11 15.18
C PRO A 5 -16.31 -4.40 15.40
N ILE A 6 -16.56 -5.41 14.56
CA ILE A 6 -15.96 -6.75 14.73
C ILE A 6 -14.43 -6.69 14.64
N GLU A 7 -13.90 -5.75 13.89
CA GLU A 7 -12.47 -5.52 13.73
C GLU A 7 -11.75 -5.19 15.03
N LEU A 8 -12.41 -4.62 16.02
CA LEU A 8 -11.85 -4.36 17.35
C LEU A 8 -11.43 -5.65 18.12
N ARG A 9 -11.82 -6.81 17.60
CA ARG A 9 -11.37 -8.11 18.14
C ARG A 9 -10.03 -8.56 17.54
N SER A 10 -9.47 -7.79 16.64
CA SER A 10 -8.19 -8.07 16.00
C SER A 10 -7.20 -6.94 16.23
N VAL A 11 -5.93 -7.29 16.34
CA VAL A 11 -4.83 -6.35 16.54
C VAL A 11 -3.68 -6.70 15.60
N ILE A 12 -2.84 -5.72 15.26
CA ILE A 12 -1.55 -5.99 14.62
C ILE A 12 -0.52 -6.15 15.75
N SER A 13 0.05 -7.34 15.86
CA SER A 13 0.95 -7.71 16.96
C SER A 13 2.44 -7.71 16.58
N GLY A 14 2.75 -7.76 15.30
CA GLY A 14 4.12 -7.73 14.80
C GLY A 14 4.19 -7.30 13.35
N ALA A 15 5.31 -6.73 12.96
CA ALA A 15 5.59 -6.32 11.60
C ALA A 15 7.06 -6.60 11.24
N GLY A 16 7.30 -7.04 10.02
CA GLY A 16 8.63 -7.39 9.56
C GLY A 16 8.83 -7.04 8.09
N GLN A 17 10.08 -6.77 7.74
CA GLN A 17 10.47 -6.43 6.39
C GLN A 17 11.81 -7.09 6.07
N SER A 18 11.96 -7.63 4.87
CA SER A 18 13.25 -8.10 4.38
C SER A 18 14.13 -6.92 3.94
N GLU A 19 15.34 -7.21 3.50
CA GLU A 19 16.09 -6.28 2.67
C GLU A 19 15.24 -5.84 1.47
N ILE A 20 15.26 -4.54 1.17
CA ILE A 20 14.61 -3.96 -0.01
C ILE A 20 15.68 -3.39 -0.92
N GLY A 21 15.62 -3.71 -2.20
CA GLY A 21 16.59 -3.21 -3.15
C GLY A 21 16.08 -3.18 -4.58
N ARG A 22 16.79 -2.42 -5.41
CA ARG A 22 16.40 -2.23 -6.82
C ARG A 22 16.53 -3.53 -7.62
N ARG A 23 17.55 -4.32 -7.35
CA ARG A 23 17.85 -5.63 -7.95
C ARG A 23 18.78 -6.39 -7.01
N LEU A 24 18.18 -7.15 -6.11
CA LEU A 24 18.95 -7.90 -5.10
C LEU A 24 19.52 -9.19 -5.65
N PHE A 25 18.85 -9.78 -6.67
CA PHE A 25 19.21 -11.09 -7.23
C PHE A 25 19.29 -12.21 -6.19
N ARG A 26 18.58 -12.04 -5.05
CA ARG A 26 18.37 -13.07 -4.05
C ARG A 26 17.16 -13.93 -4.45
N ASP A 27 17.07 -15.14 -3.91
CA ASP A 27 15.88 -15.96 -4.10
C ASP A 27 14.64 -15.24 -3.55
N PRO A 28 13.55 -15.13 -4.33
CA PRO A 28 12.33 -14.45 -3.86
C PRO A 28 11.67 -15.13 -2.66
N LEU A 29 11.81 -16.46 -2.50
CA LEU A 29 11.34 -17.17 -1.32
C LEU A 29 12.15 -16.75 -0.09
N ASP A 30 13.48 -16.66 -0.17
CA ASP A 30 14.34 -16.24 0.93
C ASP A 30 13.95 -14.82 1.42
N LEU A 31 13.75 -13.88 0.49
CA LEU A 31 13.30 -12.52 0.84
C LEU A 31 11.92 -12.53 1.52
N THR A 32 11.02 -13.40 1.08
CA THR A 32 9.70 -13.54 1.68
C THR A 32 9.81 -14.10 3.10
N LEU A 33 10.62 -15.15 3.29
CA LEU A 33 10.83 -15.79 4.60
C LEU A 33 11.51 -14.85 5.59
N ASP A 34 12.49 -14.04 5.14
CA ASP A 34 13.12 -13.01 5.99
C ASP A 34 12.06 -12.07 6.59
N ALA A 35 11.14 -11.57 5.76
CA ALA A 35 10.06 -10.69 6.22
C ALA A 35 9.08 -11.40 7.17
N CYS A 36 8.70 -12.63 6.84
CA CYS A 36 7.78 -13.43 7.65
C CYS A 36 8.36 -13.75 9.03
N MET A 37 9.62 -14.21 9.06
CA MET A 37 10.30 -14.52 10.31
C MET A 37 10.50 -13.27 11.17
N ALA A 38 10.86 -12.13 10.55
CA ALA A 38 10.99 -10.87 11.26
C ALA A 38 9.65 -10.43 11.92
N ALA A 39 8.51 -10.62 11.22
CA ALA A 39 7.21 -10.29 11.78
C ALA A 39 6.79 -11.22 12.93
N ILE A 40 7.06 -12.52 12.82
CA ILE A 40 6.79 -13.53 13.87
C ILE A 40 7.64 -13.22 15.11
N GLU A 41 8.92 -12.95 14.93
CA GLU A 41 9.84 -12.59 16.02
C GLU A 41 9.45 -11.27 16.68
N ASP A 42 9.05 -10.28 15.89
CA ASP A 42 8.61 -8.97 16.38
C ASP A 42 7.35 -9.09 17.27
N ALA A 43 6.41 -9.97 16.91
CA ALA A 43 5.25 -10.30 17.72
C ALA A 43 5.62 -11.06 19.02
N GLY A 44 6.82 -11.64 19.09
CA GLY A 44 7.24 -12.53 20.19
C GLY A 44 6.64 -13.94 20.08
N LEU A 45 6.22 -14.32 18.88
CA LEU A 45 5.62 -15.63 18.60
C LEU A 45 6.65 -16.60 17.99
N THR A 46 6.25 -17.86 17.91
CA THR A 46 6.96 -18.92 17.21
C THR A 46 6.13 -19.44 16.04
N THR A 47 6.74 -20.14 15.10
CA THR A 47 6.03 -20.64 13.91
C THR A 47 4.89 -21.60 14.23
N ASP A 48 5.00 -22.36 15.30
CA ASP A 48 3.95 -23.30 15.78
C ASP A 48 2.71 -22.59 16.38
N GLN A 49 2.80 -21.31 16.67
CA GLN A 49 1.67 -20.50 17.13
C GLN A 49 0.90 -19.85 15.97
N ILE A 50 1.44 -19.89 14.74
CA ILE A 50 0.78 -19.34 13.56
C ILE A 50 -0.20 -20.36 13.01
N ASP A 51 -1.50 -20.09 13.16
CA ASP A 51 -2.60 -20.97 12.75
C ASP A 51 -3.41 -20.45 11.55
N GLY A 52 -2.99 -19.30 10.99
CA GLY A 52 -3.54 -18.74 9.76
C GLY A 52 -2.49 -18.09 8.87
N ILE A 53 -2.73 -18.05 7.54
CA ILE A 53 -1.82 -17.44 6.58
C ILE A 53 -2.59 -16.71 5.48
N ALA A 54 -2.13 -15.51 5.10
CA ALA A 54 -2.77 -14.69 4.09
C ALA A 54 -1.75 -13.98 3.18
N THR A 55 -2.07 -13.82 1.91
CA THR A 55 -1.23 -13.07 0.96
C THR A 55 -2.06 -12.40 -0.14
N TYR A 56 -1.44 -11.45 -0.82
CA TYR A 56 -1.93 -10.80 -2.04
C TYR A 56 -0.75 -10.67 -3.02
N PRO A 57 -0.91 -10.92 -4.28
CA PRO A 57 -2.07 -11.50 -4.97
C PRO A 57 -2.08 -13.03 -4.98
N GLY A 58 -1.20 -13.67 -4.26
CA GLY A 58 -0.88 -15.09 -4.43
C GLY A 58 0.14 -15.29 -5.58
N PRO A 59 0.37 -16.53 -6.01
CA PRO A 59 1.33 -16.83 -7.07
C PRO A 59 0.87 -16.22 -8.41
N MET A 60 1.58 -15.18 -8.86
CA MET A 60 1.28 -14.45 -10.09
C MET A 60 2.56 -13.94 -10.71
N ASP A 61 2.85 -14.37 -11.92
CA ASP A 61 4.09 -14.04 -12.64
C ASP A 61 3.86 -13.11 -13.85
N THR A 62 2.78 -12.36 -13.84
CA THR A 62 2.51 -11.36 -14.88
C THR A 62 2.04 -10.05 -14.27
N PRO A 63 2.86 -9.00 -14.32
CA PRO A 63 4.20 -8.90 -14.89
C PRO A 63 5.25 -9.74 -14.12
N PRO A 64 6.39 -10.10 -14.75
CA PRO A 64 7.42 -10.91 -14.11
C PRO A 64 7.86 -10.34 -12.77
N GLY A 65 7.94 -11.21 -11.76
CA GLY A 65 8.31 -10.83 -10.40
C GLY A 65 7.23 -10.08 -9.61
N PHE A 66 6.01 -10.02 -10.12
CA PHE A 66 4.91 -9.36 -9.42
C PHE A 66 4.59 -10.02 -8.08
N SER A 67 4.73 -11.33 -7.97
CA SER A 67 4.70 -12.09 -6.72
C SER A 67 6.07 -12.73 -6.47
N GLY A 68 6.61 -12.58 -5.26
CA GLY A 68 7.90 -13.17 -4.88
C GLY A 68 7.77 -14.65 -4.52
N ALA A 69 6.77 -15.00 -3.70
CA ALA A 69 6.48 -16.37 -3.28
C ALA A 69 4.96 -16.58 -3.12
N GLY A 70 4.54 -17.81 -3.28
CA GLY A 70 3.18 -18.24 -3.04
C GLY A 70 2.92 -18.63 -1.58
N LEU A 71 1.63 -18.72 -1.23
CA LEU A 71 1.20 -19.08 0.13
C LEU A 71 1.69 -20.48 0.53
N VAL A 72 1.55 -21.45 -0.38
CA VAL A 72 1.93 -22.86 -0.12
C VAL A 72 3.43 -22.99 0.07
N GLU A 73 4.25 -22.24 -0.69
CA GLU A 73 5.70 -22.24 -0.57
C GLU A 73 6.16 -21.71 0.79
N VAL A 74 5.54 -20.63 1.27
CA VAL A 74 5.82 -20.05 2.60
C VAL A 74 5.36 -20.99 3.70
N GLN A 75 4.16 -21.56 3.59
CA GLN A 75 3.62 -22.53 4.53
C GLN A 75 4.55 -23.73 4.70
N ASP A 76 5.00 -24.33 3.57
CA ASP A 76 5.90 -25.49 3.58
C ASP A 76 7.27 -25.15 4.19
N ALA A 77 7.86 -24.03 3.76
CA ALA A 77 9.19 -23.61 4.23
C ALA A 77 9.21 -23.31 5.74
N LEU A 78 8.17 -22.68 6.28
CA LEU A 78 8.03 -22.38 7.71
C LEU A 78 7.40 -23.51 8.52
N ARG A 79 6.94 -24.60 7.85
CA ARG A 79 6.24 -25.75 8.45
C ARG A 79 5.02 -25.36 9.27
N LEU A 80 4.20 -24.43 8.74
CA LEU A 80 3.02 -23.95 9.42
C LEU A 80 1.88 -24.98 9.36
N GLU A 81 1.20 -25.21 10.47
CA GLU A 81 -0.03 -26.00 10.55
C GLU A 81 -1.22 -25.05 10.62
N VAL A 82 -1.73 -24.60 9.46
CA VAL A 82 -2.77 -23.57 9.39
C VAL A 82 -4.17 -24.16 9.25
N GLY A 83 -5.12 -23.64 10.03
CA GLY A 83 -6.54 -23.92 9.93
C GLY A 83 -7.30 -22.97 9.01
N TRP A 84 -6.74 -21.80 8.75
CA TRP A 84 -7.33 -20.78 7.89
C TRP A 84 -6.31 -20.17 6.92
N TYR A 85 -6.75 -19.88 5.70
CA TYR A 85 -5.91 -19.21 4.72
C TYR A 85 -6.72 -18.42 3.69
N THR A 86 -6.11 -17.37 3.13
CA THR A 86 -6.64 -16.64 1.97
C THR A 86 -5.53 -16.10 1.08
N GLY A 87 -5.80 -16.00 -0.20
CA GLY A 87 -4.89 -15.40 -1.17
C GLY A 87 -5.56 -15.29 -2.53
N GLY A 88 -5.47 -14.12 -3.13
CA GLY A 88 -6.07 -13.89 -4.44
C GLY A 88 -5.93 -12.45 -4.90
N ILE A 89 -6.27 -12.20 -6.16
CA ILE A 89 -6.12 -10.89 -6.80
C ILE A 89 -7.36 -10.00 -6.64
N GLU A 90 -8.53 -10.59 -6.43
CA GLU A 90 -9.81 -9.88 -6.33
C GLU A 90 -10.18 -9.49 -4.89
N LEU A 91 -9.18 -9.33 -4.03
CA LEU A 91 -9.36 -8.79 -2.69
C LEU A 91 -9.51 -7.26 -2.75
N PRO A 92 -10.21 -6.65 -1.77
CA PRO A 92 -10.40 -5.20 -1.73
C PRO A 92 -9.08 -4.46 -1.53
N GLY A 93 -8.43 -4.09 -2.63
CA GLY A 93 -7.10 -3.48 -2.64
C GLY A 93 -6.01 -4.44 -2.13
N GLN A 94 -4.78 -3.95 -2.10
CA GLN A 94 -3.62 -4.75 -1.69
C GLN A 94 -3.60 -5.09 -0.19
N LEU A 95 -4.38 -4.37 0.64
CA LEU A 95 -4.56 -4.69 2.07
C LEU A 95 -5.75 -5.62 2.34
N GLY A 96 -6.44 -6.07 1.31
CA GLY A 96 -7.62 -6.92 1.45
C GLY A 96 -7.33 -8.22 2.19
N SER A 97 -6.17 -8.85 1.96
CA SER A 97 -5.78 -10.06 2.69
C SER A 97 -5.57 -9.82 4.19
N VAL A 98 -5.12 -8.64 4.60
CA VAL A 98 -5.02 -8.25 6.02
C VAL A 98 -6.41 -8.01 6.61
N ILE A 99 -7.28 -7.34 5.87
CA ILE A 99 -8.68 -7.11 6.30
C ILE A 99 -9.41 -8.45 6.46
N ASP A 100 -9.25 -9.38 5.52
CA ASP A 100 -9.81 -10.73 5.62
C ASP A 100 -9.24 -11.50 6.83
N ALA A 101 -7.94 -11.33 7.13
CA ALA A 101 -7.32 -11.91 8.31
C ALA A 101 -7.92 -11.34 9.61
N CYS A 102 -8.15 -10.01 9.67
CA CYS A 102 -8.84 -9.39 10.80
C CYS A 102 -10.25 -9.99 11.01
N MET A 103 -11.00 -10.20 9.92
CA MET A 103 -12.32 -10.82 10.00
C MET A 103 -12.24 -12.28 10.44
N ALA A 104 -11.27 -13.05 9.95
CA ALA A 104 -11.07 -14.45 10.32
C ALA A 104 -10.73 -14.60 11.81
N VAL A 105 -9.79 -13.78 12.29
CA VAL A 105 -9.41 -13.73 13.71
C VAL A 105 -10.60 -13.33 14.58
N ALA A 106 -11.30 -12.27 14.22
CA ALA A 106 -12.48 -11.80 14.96
C ALA A 106 -13.63 -12.83 14.99
N ALA A 107 -13.71 -13.69 13.98
CA ALA A 107 -14.68 -14.79 13.91
C ALA A 107 -14.20 -16.08 14.61
N GLY A 108 -12.98 -16.12 15.15
CA GLY A 108 -12.40 -17.28 15.82
C GLY A 108 -11.98 -18.41 14.85
N LEU A 109 -11.73 -18.11 13.59
CA LEU A 109 -11.23 -19.06 12.60
C LEU A 109 -9.71 -19.25 12.67
N ALA A 110 -9.01 -18.27 13.23
CA ALA A 110 -7.60 -18.32 13.54
C ALA A 110 -7.30 -17.41 14.75
N THR A 111 -6.18 -17.64 15.41
CA THR A 111 -5.70 -16.85 16.57
C THR A 111 -4.61 -15.88 16.14
N HIS A 112 -3.65 -16.35 15.35
CA HIS A 112 -2.52 -15.59 14.83
C HIS A 112 -2.36 -15.85 13.34
N VAL A 113 -2.58 -14.83 12.53
CA VAL A 113 -2.50 -14.91 11.07
C VAL A 113 -1.26 -14.19 10.56
N LEU A 114 -0.38 -14.91 9.88
CA LEU A 114 0.73 -14.34 9.13
C LEU A 114 0.22 -13.79 7.80
N CYS A 115 0.25 -12.48 7.65
CA CYS A 115 -0.08 -11.80 6.39
C CYS A 115 1.21 -11.30 5.73
N PHE A 116 1.44 -11.64 4.47
CA PHE A 116 2.66 -11.23 3.78
C PHE A 116 2.44 -10.78 2.34
N ARG A 117 3.36 -9.98 1.86
CA ARG A 117 3.48 -9.56 0.47
C ARG A 117 4.96 -9.47 0.10
N SER A 118 5.37 -10.10 -0.99
CA SER A 118 6.70 -9.94 -1.55
C SER A 118 6.67 -9.68 -3.05
N VAL A 119 7.70 -9.05 -3.55
CA VAL A 119 7.91 -8.72 -4.97
C VAL A 119 9.34 -9.03 -5.36
N TYR A 120 9.53 -9.35 -6.64
CA TYR A 120 10.84 -9.61 -7.24
C TYR A 120 10.98 -8.90 -8.59
N GLU A 121 10.27 -7.76 -8.74
CA GLU A 121 10.14 -7.08 -10.03
C GLU A 121 11.43 -6.42 -10.49
N GLY A 122 12.23 -5.90 -9.57
CA GLY A 122 13.49 -5.26 -9.89
C GLY A 122 14.46 -6.17 -10.60
N SER A 123 14.64 -7.39 -10.10
CA SER A 123 15.50 -8.41 -10.69
C SER A 123 14.87 -9.09 -11.92
N ALA A 124 13.59 -9.48 -11.84
CA ALA A 124 12.91 -10.20 -12.93
C ALA A 124 12.74 -9.34 -14.19
N GLN A 125 12.48 -8.04 -14.04
CA GLN A 125 12.34 -7.12 -15.18
C GLN A 125 13.69 -6.58 -15.70
N GLY A 126 14.75 -6.75 -14.95
CA GLY A 126 16.10 -6.34 -15.32
C GLY A 126 16.26 -4.84 -15.63
N LYS A 127 17.26 -4.50 -16.45
CA LYS A 127 17.55 -3.11 -16.86
C LYS A 127 16.53 -2.53 -17.85
N GLN A 128 15.82 -3.38 -18.56
CA GLN A 128 14.85 -2.96 -19.58
C GLN A 128 13.53 -2.47 -18.95
N GLY A 129 13.26 -2.89 -17.70
CA GLY A 129 12.09 -2.48 -16.94
C GLY A 129 10.79 -3.08 -17.44
N ARG A 130 9.67 -2.68 -16.79
CA ARG A 130 8.33 -3.23 -16.99
C ARG A 130 7.82 -3.13 -18.43
N SER A 131 8.10 -2.04 -19.12
CA SER A 131 7.62 -1.81 -20.49
C SER A 131 8.11 -2.83 -21.51
N ALA A 132 9.27 -3.46 -21.27
CA ALA A 132 9.83 -4.47 -22.17
C ALA A 132 9.23 -5.87 -21.97
N VAL A 133 8.64 -6.13 -20.80
CA VAL A 133 8.11 -7.45 -20.44
C VAL A 133 6.56 -7.49 -20.45
N MET A 134 5.91 -6.33 -20.61
CA MET A 134 4.45 -6.25 -20.76
C MET A 134 3.98 -6.77 -22.13
N PRO A 135 2.78 -7.37 -22.23
CA PRO A 135 2.20 -7.76 -23.51
C PRO A 135 2.17 -6.59 -24.50
N GLY A 136 2.77 -6.77 -25.67
CA GLY A 136 2.96 -5.73 -26.69
C GLY A 136 4.35 -5.08 -26.69
N GLY A 137 5.21 -5.34 -25.72
CA GLY A 137 6.60 -4.89 -25.66
C GLY A 137 7.58 -5.91 -26.24
N GLY A 138 7.58 -6.11 -27.58
CA GLY A 138 8.70 -6.76 -28.30
C GLY A 138 8.94 -8.26 -28.09
N GLY A 139 8.25 -8.92 -27.21
CA GLY A 139 8.33 -10.39 -27.02
C GLY A 139 7.33 -11.08 -27.96
N GLY A 140 7.83 -11.90 -28.92
CA GLY A 140 7.07 -12.46 -30.03
C GLY A 140 6.00 -13.51 -29.69
N GLY A 141 5.24 -13.37 -28.62
CA GLY A 141 4.07 -14.20 -28.31
C GLY A 141 2.77 -13.56 -28.80
N SER A 142 1.83 -14.36 -29.33
CA SER A 142 0.49 -13.86 -29.64
C SER A 142 -0.27 -13.58 -28.34
N PHE A 143 -0.57 -12.32 -28.07
CA PHE A 143 -1.42 -11.90 -26.96
C PHE A 143 -2.84 -11.69 -27.45
N ARG A 144 -3.80 -12.34 -26.76
CA ARG A 144 -5.22 -12.09 -26.96
C ARG A 144 -5.74 -11.15 -25.88
N ALA A 145 -6.07 -9.92 -26.24
CA ALA A 145 -6.72 -9.00 -25.32
C ALA A 145 -8.11 -9.52 -24.93
N GLY A 146 -8.37 -9.53 -23.62
CA GLY A 146 -9.68 -9.87 -23.04
C GLY A 146 -10.08 -8.85 -22.00
N GLY A 147 -11.33 -8.91 -21.53
CA GLY A 147 -11.84 -7.95 -20.55
C GLY A 147 -11.68 -6.50 -21.01
N PHE A 148 -11.39 -5.59 -20.09
CA PHE A 148 -11.23 -4.17 -20.39
C PHE A 148 -10.02 -3.87 -21.29
N MET A 149 -8.99 -4.72 -21.29
CA MET A 149 -7.79 -4.52 -22.13
C MET A 149 -8.10 -4.49 -23.63
N GLN A 150 -9.16 -5.19 -24.09
CA GLN A 150 -9.60 -5.14 -25.50
C GLN A 150 -10.04 -3.73 -25.93
N TRP A 151 -10.44 -2.89 -24.97
CA TRP A 151 -10.85 -1.51 -25.25
C TRP A 151 -9.69 -0.53 -25.13
N ASN A 152 -8.71 -0.80 -24.28
CA ASN A 152 -7.59 0.11 -24.01
C ASN A 152 -6.43 -0.08 -25.00
N LEU A 153 -6.13 -1.32 -25.40
CA LEU A 153 -5.01 -1.61 -26.31
C LEU A 153 -5.09 -0.91 -27.66
N PRO A 154 -6.25 -0.80 -28.34
CA PRO A 154 -6.35 -0.08 -29.62
C PRO A 154 -5.99 1.41 -29.52
N PHE A 155 -6.09 2.00 -28.33
CA PHE A 155 -5.74 3.38 -28.05
C PHE A 155 -4.32 3.54 -27.44
N ALA A 156 -3.49 2.51 -27.55
CA ALA A 156 -2.14 2.49 -26.99
C ALA A 156 -2.11 2.77 -25.47
N ALA A 157 -3.14 2.34 -24.73
CA ALA A 157 -3.28 2.52 -23.30
C ALA A 157 -3.13 1.19 -22.52
N PRO A 158 -1.97 0.48 -22.62
CA PRO A 158 -1.80 -0.84 -22.01
C PRO A 158 -1.46 -0.78 -20.51
N SER A 159 -1.16 0.39 -19.96
CA SER A 159 -0.60 0.50 -18.60
C SER A 159 -1.44 1.38 -17.67
N ALA A 160 -1.37 1.06 -16.38
CA ALA A 160 -2.03 1.84 -15.34
C ALA A 160 -1.61 3.32 -15.34
N THR A 161 -0.39 3.65 -15.76
CA THR A 161 0.05 5.05 -15.88
C THR A 161 -0.88 5.86 -16.78
N THR A 162 -1.30 5.28 -17.93
CA THR A 162 -2.21 5.96 -18.85
C THR A 162 -3.61 6.11 -18.24
N TRP A 163 -4.10 5.08 -17.55
CA TRP A 163 -5.44 5.11 -16.93
C TRP A 163 -5.50 6.13 -15.79
N ILE A 164 -4.50 6.15 -14.91
CA ILE A 164 -4.41 7.12 -13.82
C ILE A 164 -4.20 8.54 -14.36
N ALA A 165 -3.44 8.71 -15.45
CA ALA A 165 -3.26 10.01 -16.09
C ALA A 165 -4.60 10.61 -16.57
N MET A 166 -5.54 9.80 -17.05
CA MET A 166 -6.88 10.28 -17.43
C MET A 166 -7.66 10.84 -16.23
N PHE A 167 -7.61 10.17 -15.08
CA PHE A 167 -8.20 10.67 -13.84
C PHE A 167 -7.53 11.97 -13.38
N ALA A 168 -6.20 12.02 -13.41
CA ALA A 168 -5.45 13.22 -13.07
C ALA A 168 -5.80 14.40 -14.00
N GLN A 169 -5.88 14.17 -15.31
CA GLN A 169 -6.29 15.20 -16.27
C GLN A 169 -7.71 15.70 -16.02
N ARG A 170 -8.63 14.78 -15.67
CA ARG A 170 -10.00 15.15 -15.34
C ARG A 170 -10.05 16.02 -14.10
N HIS A 171 -9.33 15.63 -13.05
CA HIS A 171 -9.23 16.40 -11.83
C HIS A 171 -8.63 17.80 -12.06
N PHE A 172 -7.55 17.87 -12.86
CA PHE A 172 -6.91 19.14 -13.24
C PHE A 172 -7.89 20.07 -13.97
N HIS A 173 -8.67 19.49 -14.90
CA HIS A 173 -9.64 20.24 -15.67
C HIS A 173 -10.79 20.80 -14.81
N GLU A 174 -11.30 20.00 -13.87
CA GLU A 174 -12.46 20.39 -13.06
C GLU A 174 -12.10 21.31 -11.91
N PHE A 175 -10.96 21.10 -11.27
CA PHE A 175 -10.60 21.79 -10.03
C PHE A 175 -9.39 22.73 -10.16
N GLY A 176 -8.75 22.76 -11.32
CA GLY A 176 -7.61 23.64 -11.54
C GLY A 176 -6.32 23.19 -10.86
N THR A 177 -6.24 21.94 -10.45
CA THR A 177 -5.02 21.35 -9.89
C THR A 177 -3.87 21.47 -10.86
N THR A 178 -2.65 21.72 -10.37
CA THR A 178 -1.47 21.95 -11.19
C THR A 178 -0.43 20.85 -11.04
N ARG A 179 0.54 20.81 -11.96
CA ARG A 179 1.67 19.87 -11.86
C ARG A 179 2.60 20.22 -10.70
N GLU A 180 2.71 21.48 -10.32
CA GLU A 180 3.46 21.95 -9.16
C GLU A 180 2.88 21.38 -7.86
N GLN A 181 1.55 21.34 -7.75
CA GLN A 181 0.85 20.75 -6.63
C GLN A 181 1.00 19.23 -6.62
N LEU A 182 0.82 18.56 -7.77
CA LEU A 182 1.05 17.11 -7.90
C LEU A 182 2.48 16.72 -7.51
N ALA A 183 3.48 17.50 -7.90
CA ALA A 183 4.89 17.27 -7.61
C ALA A 183 5.18 17.20 -6.11
N GLN A 184 4.39 17.88 -5.26
CA GLN A 184 4.62 17.88 -3.81
C GLN A 184 4.54 16.46 -3.22
N ILE A 185 3.71 15.57 -3.78
CA ILE A 185 3.64 14.16 -3.35
C ILE A 185 4.99 13.46 -3.60
N ALA A 186 5.54 13.59 -4.81
CA ALA A 186 6.83 12.96 -5.17
C ALA A 186 8.01 13.57 -4.38
N LEU A 187 8.00 14.90 -4.19
CA LEU A 187 9.03 15.60 -3.41
C LEU A 187 9.00 15.20 -1.93
N ASN A 188 7.80 15.10 -1.34
CA ASN A 188 7.63 14.64 0.04
C ASN A 188 8.11 13.19 0.20
N ALA A 189 7.70 12.29 -0.69
CA ALA A 189 8.14 10.90 -0.70
C ALA A 189 9.68 10.81 -0.79
N ARG A 190 10.32 11.60 -1.65
CA ARG A 190 11.78 11.63 -1.78
C ARG A 190 12.47 12.18 -0.54
N LYS A 191 11.93 13.25 0.08
CA LYS A 191 12.45 13.82 1.33
C LYS A 191 12.39 12.79 2.46
N ASN A 192 11.28 12.09 2.60
CA ASN A 192 11.10 11.04 3.62
C ASN A 192 12.03 9.83 3.37
N ALA A 193 12.16 9.40 2.12
CA ALA A 193 13.09 8.34 1.73
C ALA A 193 14.56 8.66 2.07
N GLY A 194 14.94 9.94 2.07
CA GLY A 194 16.31 10.37 2.38
C GLY A 194 16.80 9.92 3.75
N VAL A 195 15.91 9.75 4.73
CA VAL A 195 16.20 9.27 6.09
C VAL A 195 15.83 7.79 6.30
N ASN A 196 15.33 7.11 5.27
CA ASN A 196 15.02 5.69 5.34
C ASN A 196 16.19 4.86 4.78
N PRO A 197 16.91 4.08 5.61
CA PRO A 197 18.05 3.28 5.13
C PRO A 197 17.65 2.21 4.10
N ASN A 198 16.39 1.76 4.12
CA ASN A 198 15.86 0.73 3.21
C ASN A 198 15.28 1.32 1.91
N ALA A 199 15.23 2.64 1.75
CA ALA A 199 14.68 3.26 0.56
C ALA A 199 15.65 3.17 -0.63
N ILE A 200 15.08 2.98 -1.83
CA ILE A 200 15.84 2.83 -3.08
C ILE A 200 16.40 4.16 -3.57
N TYR A 201 15.58 5.22 -3.56
CA TYR A 201 15.97 6.55 -4.00
C TYR A 201 16.02 7.50 -2.81
N ARG A 202 17.24 7.82 -2.38
CA ARG A 202 17.51 8.63 -1.18
C ARG A 202 18.07 10.00 -1.47
N ASP A 203 18.60 10.21 -2.67
CA ASP A 203 19.19 11.49 -3.06
C ASP A 203 18.12 12.59 -3.11
N PRO A 204 18.39 13.78 -2.60
CA PRO A 204 17.44 14.89 -2.66
C PRO A 204 16.93 15.15 -4.09
N MET A 205 15.69 15.58 -4.19
CA MET A 205 15.04 15.93 -5.46
C MET A 205 14.43 17.33 -5.34
N THR A 206 14.67 18.17 -6.34
CA THR A 206 14.11 19.51 -6.42
C THR A 206 12.89 19.56 -7.34
N MET A 207 12.18 20.68 -7.33
CA MET A 207 11.09 20.93 -8.27
C MET A 207 11.60 20.97 -9.73
N ASP A 208 12.79 21.51 -9.95
CA ASP A 208 13.40 21.54 -11.29
C ASP A 208 13.71 20.12 -11.77
N ASP A 209 14.27 19.25 -10.91
CA ASP A 209 14.49 17.83 -11.26
C ASP A 209 13.18 17.14 -11.65
N TYR A 210 12.08 17.43 -10.93
CA TYR A 210 10.78 16.88 -11.25
C TYR A 210 10.27 17.33 -12.63
N PHE A 211 10.42 18.62 -12.99
CA PHE A 211 9.97 19.15 -14.27
C PHE A 211 10.85 18.71 -15.44
N ASP A 212 12.14 18.49 -15.22
CA ASP A 212 13.08 17.96 -16.21
C ASP A 212 12.89 16.47 -16.47
N ALA A 213 12.16 15.77 -15.57
CA ALA A 213 11.90 14.35 -15.71
C ALA A 213 11.02 14.03 -16.93
N ARG A 214 11.33 12.92 -17.58
CA ARG A 214 10.57 12.44 -18.75
C ARG A 214 9.09 12.25 -18.41
N LEU A 215 8.20 12.84 -19.20
CA LEU A 215 6.77 12.55 -19.17
C LEU A 215 6.53 11.10 -19.62
N ILE A 216 5.73 10.38 -18.84
CA ILE A 216 5.29 9.00 -19.15
C ILE A 216 3.91 9.03 -19.80
N SER A 217 2.95 9.68 -19.16
CA SER A 217 1.60 9.94 -19.69
C SER A 217 1.08 11.21 -19.02
N SER A 218 0.94 12.29 -19.79
CA SER A 218 0.56 13.61 -19.24
C SER A 218 -0.69 13.51 -18.34
N PRO A 219 -0.65 14.08 -17.09
CA PRO A 219 0.37 14.98 -16.55
C PRO A 219 1.53 14.28 -15.84
N LEU A 220 1.54 12.94 -15.76
CA LEU A 220 2.48 12.15 -14.97
C LEU A 220 3.87 12.06 -15.62
N CYS A 221 4.90 12.38 -14.86
CA CYS A 221 6.30 12.15 -15.22
C CYS A 221 6.85 10.87 -14.57
N LEU A 222 8.14 10.61 -14.77
CA LEU A 222 8.81 9.43 -14.20
C LEU A 222 8.72 9.38 -12.67
N PHE A 223 8.79 10.52 -11.99
CA PHE A 223 8.76 10.59 -10.53
C PHE A 223 7.35 10.49 -9.93
N ASP A 224 6.33 10.52 -10.77
CA ASP A 224 4.95 10.21 -10.39
C ASP A 224 4.63 8.72 -10.41
N CYS A 225 5.58 7.88 -10.81
CA CYS A 225 5.40 6.44 -10.97
C CYS A 225 6.22 5.67 -9.95
N ASP A 226 5.67 4.58 -9.44
CA ASP A 226 6.31 3.70 -8.46
C ASP A 226 7.62 3.06 -8.95
N VAL A 227 8.47 2.71 -8.01
CA VAL A 227 9.80 2.12 -8.26
C VAL A 227 9.72 0.59 -8.11
N PRO A 228 9.84 -0.19 -9.21
CA PRO A 228 9.96 -1.64 -9.11
C PRO A 228 11.16 -2.03 -8.24
N CYS A 229 10.95 -2.96 -7.32
CA CYS A 229 11.96 -3.44 -6.38
C CYS A 229 11.87 -4.95 -6.14
N ASP A 230 12.80 -5.45 -5.35
CA ASP A 230 12.78 -6.77 -4.74
C ASP A 230 12.67 -6.57 -3.23
N GLY A 231 11.89 -7.42 -2.57
CA GLY A 231 11.72 -7.38 -1.12
C GLY A 231 10.38 -7.93 -0.67
N GLY A 232 10.22 -8.08 0.63
CA GLY A 232 9.02 -8.58 1.28
C GLY A 232 8.65 -7.78 2.52
N THR A 233 7.39 -7.80 2.85
CA THR A 233 6.83 -7.23 4.08
C THR A 233 5.79 -8.18 4.64
N ALA A 234 5.76 -8.35 5.95
CA ALA A 234 4.78 -9.17 6.64
C ALA A 234 4.26 -8.47 7.90
N VAL A 235 3.05 -8.81 8.29
CA VAL A 235 2.45 -8.42 9.57
C VAL A 235 1.76 -9.62 10.21
N ILE A 236 1.66 -9.62 11.53
CA ILE A 236 0.89 -10.60 12.26
C ILE A 236 -0.42 -9.95 12.74
N VAL A 237 -1.53 -10.55 12.35
CA VAL A 237 -2.86 -10.23 12.88
C VAL A 237 -3.18 -11.23 13.98
N SER A 238 -3.45 -10.74 15.21
CA SER A 238 -3.71 -11.57 16.36
C SER A 238 -5.09 -11.27 16.98
N HIS A 239 -5.67 -12.25 17.67
CA HIS A 239 -6.90 -12.02 18.41
C HIS A 239 -6.62 -11.12 19.62
N ALA A 240 -7.49 -10.16 19.88
CA ALA A 240 -7.32 -9.18 20.96
C ALA A 240 -7.19 -9.83 22.36
N ASP A 241 -7.78 -10.99 22.58
CA ASP A 241 -7.67 -11.71 23.85
C ASP A 241 -6.25 -12.25 24.13
N THR A 242 -5.35 -12.28 23.14
CA THR A 242 -3.96 -12.75 23.27
C THR A 242 -2.96 -11.65 23.64
N VAL A 243 -3.43 -10.41 23.81
CA VAL A 243 -2.57 -9.21 24.03
C VAL A 243 -1.59 -9.40 25.20
N ALA A 244 -2.00 -10.11 26.27
CA ALA A 244 -1.15 -10.35 27.43
C ALA A 244 0.08 -11.23 27.13
N ASP A 245 0.05 -12.00 26.05
CA ASP A 245 1.11 -12.94 25.65
C ASP A 245 2.04 -12.36 24.60
N LEU A 246 1.75 -11.13 24.09
CA LEU A 246 2.52 -10.48 23.05
C LEU A 246 3.76 -9.76 23.59
N ARG A 247 4.79 -9.66 22.78
CA ARG A 247 6.07 -9.03 23.15
C ARG A 247 5.97 -7.54 23.44
N LYS A 248 5.07 -6.85 22.76
CA LYS A 248 4.87 -5.38 22.86
C LYS A 248 3.38 -5.04 22.77
N PRO A 249 2.95 -3.85 23.24
CA PRO A 249 1.59 -3.40 23.05
C PRO A 249 1.20 -3.46 21.56
N PRO A 250 0.08 -4.10 21.20
CA PRO A 250 -0.31 -4.21 19.81
C PRO A 250 -0.90 -2.90 19.26
N ILE A 251 -0.99 -2.82 17.95
CA ILE A 251 -1.75 -1.76 17.27
C ILE A 251 -3.19 -2.25 17.08
N ASN A 252 -4.15 -1.51 17.60
CA ASN A 252 -5.56 -1.80 17.44
C ASN A 252 -6.02 -1.51 16.00
N VAL A 253 -6.82 -2.40 15.43
CA VAL A 253 -7.56 -2.16 14.19
C VAL A 253 -8.90 -1.53 14.57
N GLU A 254 -8.96 -0.21 14.54
CA GLU A 254 -10.11 0.58 14.98
C GLU A 254 -11.29 0.47 14.00
N ALA A 255 -11.02 0.55 12.73
CA ALA A 255 -12.01 0.41 11.67
C ALA A 255 -11.37 -0.02 10.36
N VAL A 256 -12.13 -0.72 9.54
CA VAL A 256 -11.74 -1.07 8.17
C VAL A 256 -12.75 -0.56 7.16
N GLY A 257 -12.30 -0.31 5.93
CA GLY A 257 -13.15 0.02 4.81
C GLY A 257 -12.71 -0.69 3.56
N THR A 258 -13.67 -1.15 2.77
CA THR A 258 -13.43 -1.88 1.52
C THR A 258 -14.34 -1.38 0.43
N ALA A 259 -13.87 -1.36 -0.81
CA ALA A 259 -14.71 -1.06 -1.97
C ALA A 259 -14.34 -1.90 -3.18
N LEU A 260 -15.38 -2.37 -3.86
CA LEU A 260 -15.32 -2.91 -5.21
C LEU A 260 -16.26 -2.05 -6.05
N TYR A 261 -15.70 -1.30 -7.00
CA TYR A 261 -16.48 -0.38 -7.79
C TYR A 261 -16.88 -1.01 -9.14
N GLY A 262 -18.17 -1.19 -9.34
CA GLY A 262 -18.82 -1.51 -10.62
C GLY A 262 -18.13 -2.57 -11.46
N ARG A 263 -17.64 -2.17 -12.62
CA ARG A 263 -16.90 -3.05 -13.55
C ARG A 263 -15.41 -3.01 -13.21
N PRO A 264 -14.68 -4.10 -13.37
CA PRO A 264 -13.23 -4.14 -13.18
C PRO A 264 -12.50 -3.40 -14.32
N SER A 265 -12.85 -2.13 -14.52
CA SER A 265 -12.39 -1.25 -15.59
C SER A 265 -12.00 0.08 -14.97
N TRP A 266 -10.93 0.68 -15.47
CA TRP A 266 -10.37 1.93 -14.96
C TRP A 266 -11.01 3.18 -15.59
N ASP A 267 -11.97 3.01 -16.48
CA ASP A 267 -12.54 4.06 -17.31
C ASP A 267 -14.08 4.20 -17.18
N GLN A 268 -14.70 3.41 -16.29
CA GLN A 268 -16.16 3.35 -16.19
C GLN A 268 -16.67 3.69 -14.78
N PHE A 269 -16.17 4.80 -14.24
CA PHE A 269 -16.62 5.36 -12.98
C PHE A 269 -17.72 6.42 -13.24
N ASP A 270 -18.59 6.61 -12.27
CA ASP A 270 -19.59 7.69 -12.25
C ASP A 270 -18.95 9.08 -12.11
N ASP A 271 -17.80 9.11 -11.41
CA ASP A 271 -17.00 10.31 -11.18
C ASP A 271 -15.53 10.02 -11.54
N LEU A 272 -15.06 10.58 -12.65
CA LEU A 272 -13.70 10.37 -13.15
C LEU A 272 -12.64 11.25 -12.44
N THR A 273 -13.02 11.94 -11.37
CA THR A 273 -12.07 12.68 -10.51
C THR A 273 -11.64 11.86 -9.29
N THR A 274 -12.27 10.71 -9.05
CA THR A 274 -12.01 9.85 -7.89
C THR A 274 -12.04 8.36 -8.31
N MET A 275 -11.76 7.47 -7.37
CA MET A 275 -11.70 6.03 -7.56
C MET A 275 -12.38 5.29 -6.38
N ALA A 276 -12.28 3.97 -6.31
CA ALA A 276 -12.87 3.15 -5.24
C ALA A 276 -12.43 3.56 -3.82
N CYS A 277 -11.31 4.29 -3.69
CA CYS A 277 -10.85 4.85 -2.43
C CYS A 277 -11.92 5.71 -1.74
N ARG A 278 -12.74 6.45 -2.51
CA ARG A 278 -13.87 7.24 -2.00
C ARG A 278 -14.82 6.38 -1.16
N ASP A 279 -15.22 5.25 -1.71
CA ASP A 279 -16.25 4.40 -1.09
C ASP A 279 -15.65 3.57 0.06
N ALA A 280 -14.39 3.12 -0.07
CA ALA A 280 -13.69 2.43 1.01
C ALA A 280 -13.50 3.34 2.23
N ALA A 281 -13.01 4.56 2.03
CA ALA A 281 -12.85 5.53 3.12
C ALA A 281 -14.20 5.91 3.76
N ALA A 282 -15.22 6.13 2.93
CA ALA A 282 -16.57 6.43 3.43
C ALA A 282 -17.10 5.31 4.33
N GLN A 283 -16.91 4.04 3.94
CA GLN A 283 -17.30 2.89 4.75
C GLN A 283 -16.52 2.86 6.08
N MET A 284 -15.20 3.03 6.06
CA MET A 284 -14.36 3.04 7.26
C MET A 284 -14.84 4.08 8.28
N TRP A 285 -15.12 5.31 7.84
CA TRP A 285 -15.57 6.40 8.71
C TRP A 285 -16.98 6.19 9.31
N THR A 286 -17.77 5.23 8.82
CA THR A 286 -19.06 4.88 9.46
C THR A 286 -18.90 3.91 10.64
N ARG A 287 -17.68 3.40 10.89
CA ARG A 287 -17.41 2.32 11.84
C ARG A 287 -16.63 2.79 13.07
N THR A 288 -16.34 4.07 13.18
CA THR A 288 -15.57 4.68 14.27
C THR A 288 -16.12 6.05 14.64
N ASP A 289 -15.87 6.46 15.87
CA ASP A 289 -16.13 7.83 16.34
C ASP A 289 -14.92 8.76 16.15
N ILE A 290 -13.74 8.21 15.78
CA ILE A 290 -12.54 8.99 15.44
C ILE A 290 -12.83 9.85 14.20
N GLN A 291 -12.37 11.09 14.22
CA GLN A 291 -12.55 12.02 13.13
C GLN A 291 -11.28 12.14 12.27
N PRO A 292 -11.39 12.55 10.99
CA PRO A 292 -10.21 12.79 10.16
C PRO A 292 -9.18 13.75 10.78
N SER A 293 -9.63 14.72 11.58
CA SER A 293 -8.77 15.66 12.32
C SER A 293 -7.96 15.02 13.45
N ASP A 294 -8.30 13.81 13.87
CA ASP A 294 -7.57 13.09 14.93
C ASP A 294 -6.41 12.26 14.36
N VAL A 295 -6.35 12.09 13.04
CA VAL A 295 -5.32 11.32 12.36
C VAL A 295 -4.04 12.14 12.23
N GLN A 296 -2.94 11.62 12.75
CA GLN A 296 -1.64 12.27 12.72
C GLN A 296 -0.72 11.69 11.64
N LEU A 297 -0.98 10.45 11.22
CA LEU A 297 -0.16 9.68 10.29
C LEU A 297 -1.00 9.08 9.17
N ALA A 298 -0.62 9.31 7.93
CA ALA A 298 -1.30 8.76 6.76
C ALA A 298 -0.31 8.04 5.84
N GLU A 299 -0.39 6.72 5.83
CA GLU A 299 0.38 5.85 4.94
C GLU A 299 -0.54 5.37 3.83
N MET A 300 -0.51 6.07 2.69
CA MET A 300 -1.47 5.92 1.60
C MET A 300 -0.81 5.57 0.28
N TYR A 301 -1.45 4.69 -0.48
CA TYR A 301 -0.96 4.15 -1.72
C TYR A 301 -0.59 5.25 -2.73
N ASP A 302 0.65 5.21 -3.16
CA ASP A 302 1.25 6.12 -4.14
C ASP A 302 1.90 5.36 -5.31
N GLY A 303 1.26 4.31 -5.78
CA GLY A 303 1.68 3.68 -7.05
C GLY A 303 1.77 4.69 -8.19
N PHE A 304 1.02 5.79 -8.06
CA PHE A 304 1.15 7.05 -8.81
C PHE A 304 0.80 8.21 -7.88
N SER A 305 1.48 9.35 -7.99
CA SER A 305 1.27 10.52 -7.13
C SER A 305 -0.21 10.94 -7.04
N PHE A 306 -0.94 10.86 -8.15
CA PHE A 306 -2.36 11.23 -8.18
C PHE A 306 -3.25 10.31 -7.34
N ILE A 307 -2.88 9.03 -7.15
CA ILE A 307 -3.67 8.12 -6.28
C ILE A 307 -3.63 8.62 -4.84
N THR A 308 -2.48 9.11 -4.37
CA THR A 308 -2.37 9.70 -3.03
C THR A 308 -3.25 10.95 -2.89
N MET A 309 -3.31 11.82 -3.92
CA MET A 309 -4.22 12.97 -3.92
C MET A 309 -5.68 12.52 -3.81
N SER A 310 -6.07 11.46 -4.53
CA SER A 310 -7.41 10.88 -4.44
C SER A 310 -7.72 10.32 -3.04
N TRP A 311 -6.73 9.71 -2.37
CA TRP A 311 -6.87 9.23 -1.01
C TRP A 311 -7.00 10.37 0.01
N LEU A 312 -6.26 11.50 -0.16
CA LEU A 312 -6.40 12.67 0.72
C LEU A 312 -7.84 13.20 0.75
N GLU A 313 -8.48 13.29 -0.42
CA GLU A 313 -9.89 13.68 -0.53
C GLU A 313 -10.84 12.62 0.01
N ALA A 314 -10.62 11.34 -0.34
CA ALA A 314 -11.42 10.22 0.11
C ALA A 314 -11.43 10.10 1.65
N MET A 315 -10.28 10.27 2.29
CA MET A 315 -10.12 10.26 3.75
C MET A 315 -10.64 11.53 4.43
N ARG A 316 -11.08 12.52 3.65
CA ARG A 316 -11.60 13.82 4.14
C ARG A 316 -10.56 14.65 4.90
N PHE A 317 -9.27 14.49 4.59
CA PHE A 317 -8.22 15.40 5.06
C PHE A 317 -8.31 16.76 4.38
N CYS A 318 -8.92 16.79 3.21
CA CYS A 318 -9.37 17.99 2.50
C CYS A 318 -10.71 17.73 1.80
N GLY A 319 -11.34 18.76 1.30
CA GLY A 319 -12.57 18.64 0.51
C GLY A 319 -12.31 18.08 -0.89
N ARG A 320 -13.37 17.67 -1.58
CA ARG A 320 -13.30 17.20 -2.97
C ARG A 320 -12.75 18.31 -3.87
N GLY A 321 -11.71 17.98 -4.65
CA GLY A 321 -11.01 18.92 -5.54
C GLY A 321 -10.02 19.84 -4.82
N GLU A 322 -9.82 19.68 -3.51
CA GLU A 322 -8.96 20.53 -2.70
C GLU A 322 -7.60 19.88 -2.39
N SER A 323 -7.33 18.67 -2.88
CA SER A 323 -6.05 18.01 -2.64
C SER A 323 -4.86 18.79 -3.20
N GLY A 324 -5.02 19.48 -4.35
CA GLY A 324 -4.01 20.36 -4.91
C GLY A 324 -3.59 21.50 -3.96
N PRO A 325 -4.51 22.40 -3.59
CA PRO A 325 -4.25 23.44 -2.58
C PRO A 325 -3.79 22.90 -1.22
N TYR A 326 -4.28 21.72 -0.81
CA TYR A 326 -3.89 21.10 0.45
C TYR A 326 -2.41 20.75 0.51
N VAL A 327 -1.85 20.17 -0.57
CA VAL A 327 -0.44 19.76 -0.64
C VAL A 327 0.50 20.88 -1.06
N GLU A 328 -0.02 22.04 -1.46
CA GLU A 328 0.80 23.13 -1.99
C GLU A 328 1.91 23.55 -1.03
N GLY A 329 3.15 23.66 -1.55
CA GLY A 329 4.34 23.95 -0.76
C GLY A 329 4.83 22.80 0.11
N GLY A 330 4.08 21.69 0.26
CA GLY A 330 4.52 20.46 0.91
C GLY A 330 4.55 20.48 2.45
N GLN A 331 4.33 21.61 3.11
CA GLN A 331 4.49 21.73 4.57
C GLN A 331 3.45 20.92 5.34
N ARG A 332 2.20 20.89 4.89
CA ARG A 332 1.11 20.17 5.59
C ARG A 332 1.32 18.67 5.63
N ILE A 333 1.90 18.13 4.54
CA ILE A 333 2.13 16.67 4.38
C ILE A 333 3.53 16.23 4.78
N ALA A 334 4.36 17.14 5.26
CA ALA A 334 5.69 16.82 5.77
C ALA A 334 5.60 15.94 7.03
N ARG A 335 6.68 15.20 7.33
CA ARG A 335 6.76 14.34 8.53
C ARG A 335 6.50 15.08 9.83
N ASP A 336 6.84 16.36 9.89
CA ASP A 336 6.62 17.30 10.99
C ASP A 336 5.46 18.28 10.69
N GLY A 337 4.64 17.98 9.71
CA GLY A 337 3.50 18.78 9.29
C GLY A 337 2.21 18.45 10.02
N GLU A 338 1.09 18.94 9.48
CA GLU A 338 -0.25 18.70 10.01
C GLU A 338 -0.68 17.23 9.88
N LEU A 339 -0.30 16.58 8.78
CA LEU A 339 -0.53 15.17 8.48
C LEU A 339 0.76 14.55 7.95
N ALA A 340 1.44 13.74 8.74
CA ALA A 340 2.64 13.04 8.29
C ALA A 340 2.28 12.01 7.20
N LEU A 341 2.69 12.28 5.95
CA LEU A 341 2.31 11.49 4.80
C LEU A 341 3.46 10.62 4.30
N ASN A 342 3.24 9.28 4.18
CA ASN A 342 4.18 8.31 3.58
C ASN A 342 5.61 8.48 4.11
N THR A 343 5.77 8.35 5.42
CA THR A 343 6.97 8.69 6.17
C THR A 343 8.20 7.85 5.83
N HIS A 344 7.99 6.64 5.25
CA HIS A 344 9.08 5.79 4.76
C HIS A 344 9.58 6.16 3.36
N GLY A 345 8.87 7.05 2.65
CA GLY A 345 9.18 7.47 1.29
C GLY A 345 8.27 6.89 0.21
N GLY A 346 7.22 6.17 0.60
CA GLY A 346 6.22 5.62 -0.31
C GLY A 346 6.80 4.67 -1.36
N GLN A 347 5.99 4.24 -2.29
CA GLN A 347 6.44 3.44 -3.43
C GLN A 347 7.18 4.29 -4.47
N LEU A 348 6.98 5.61 -4.45
CA LEU A 348 7.64 6.55 -5.36
C LEU A 348 9.14 6.68 -5.10
N SER A 349 9.62 6.38 -3.89
CA SER A 349 11.04 6.48 -3.55
C SER A 349 11.57 5.30 -2.76
N ALA A 350 10.81 4.71 -1.82
CA ALA A 350 11.29 3.60 -1.02
C ALA A 350 11.26 2.25 -1.78
N GLY A 351 10.27 2.04 -2.65
CA GLY A 351 10.12 0.80 -3.41
C GLY A 351 8.69 0.24 -3.36
N ARG A 352 8.28 -0.42 -4.44
CA ARG A 352 6.91 -0.88 -4.62
C ARG A 352 6.63 -2.22 -3.93
N LEU A 353 6.22 -2.18 -2.67
CA LEU A 353 5.79 -3.34 -1.87
C LEU A 353 4.27 -3.53 -1.82
N HIS A 354 3.54 -2.90 -2.71
CA HIS A 354 2.10 -3.08 -2.94
C HIS A 354 1.21 -3.00 -1.69
N GLY A 355 1.22 -1.88 -1.00
CA GLY A 355 0.32 -1.63 0.13
C GLY A 355 0.85 -2.08 1.49
N TYR A 356 1.50 -3.23 1.57
CA TYR A 356 2.02 -3.75 2.83
C TYR A 356 3.12 -2.87 3.44
N GLY A 357 3.91 -2.18 2.61
CA GLY A 357 4.90 -1.21 3.09
C GLY A 357 4.27 -0.05 3.86
N PHE A 358 3.08 0.40 3.46
CA PHE A 358 2.33 1.44 4.17
C PHE A 358 1.81 0.95 5.51
N LEU A 359 1.26 -0.25 5.58
CA LEU A 359 0.81 -0.83 6.84
C LEU A 359 1.98 -1.06 7.80
N HIS A 360 3.10 -1.60 7.30
CA HIS A 360 4.31 -1.78 8.08
C HIS A 360 4.77 -0.45 8.68
N GLU A 361 4.92 0.60 7.86
CA GLU A 361 5.36 1.91 8.33
C GLU A 361 4.38 2.51 9.33
N ALA A 362 3.06 2.42 9.08
CA ALA A 362 2.05 2.89 10.03
C ALA A 362 2.22 2.23 11.41
N CYS A 363 2.42 0.91 11.46
CA CYS A 363 2.65 0.19 12.70
C CYS A 363 3.96 0.61 13.39
N VAL A 364 5.06 0.70 12.63
CA VAL A 364 6.39 1.09 13.16
C VAL A 364 6.36 2.51 13.74
N GLN A 365 5.64 3.43 13.08
CA GLN A 365 5.44 4.79 13.58
C GLN A 365 4.61 4.83 14.87
N LEU A 366 3.51 4.07 14.92
CA LEU A 366 2.63 3.99 16.09
C LEU A 366 3.29 3.28 17.28
N TRP A 367 4.28 2.40 17.03
CA TRP A 367 5.11 1.80 18.10
C TRP A 367 6.26 2.71 18.57
N GLY A 368 6.57 3.79 17.86
CA GLY A 368 7.74 4.63 18.16
C GLY A 368 9.07 4.03 17.69
N ASP A 369 9.03 3.03 16.80
CA ASP A 369 10.19 2.24 16.35
C ASP A 369 10.78 2.73 15.01
N ALA A 370 10.30 3.87 14.48
CA ALA A 370 10.71 4.37 13.16
C ALA A 370 12.10 5.01 13.11
N GLY A 371 12.79 5.18 14.26
CA GLY A 371 14.12 5.77 14.33
C GLY A 371 14.17 7.20 13.77
N GLU A 372 15.06 7.47 12.79
CA GLU A 372 15.18 8.81 12.18
C GLU A 372 13.92 9.24 11.39
N ARG A 373 13.04 8.28 11.02
CA ARG A 373 11.78 8.56 10.34
C ARG A 373 10.64 8.89 11.29
N GLN A 374 10.84 8.73 12.60
CA GLN A 374 9.76 8.89 13.58
C GLN A 374 9.07 10.25 13.44
N VAL A 375 7.75 10.21 13.39
CA VAL A 375 6.89 11.40 13.43
C VAL A 375 7.01 12.03 14.81
N PRO A 376 7.26 13.34 14.92
CA PRO A 376 7.31 14.02 16.21
C PRO A 376 5.97 13.96 16.95
N GLY A 377 6.02 13.89 18.27
CA GLY A 377 4.84 14.03 19.15
C GLY A 377 4.09 12.72 19.40
N ASP A 378 4.74 11.57 19.18
CA ASP A 378 4.21 10.23 19.49
C ASP A 378 2.80 10.02 18.92
N PRO A 379 2.66 9.76 17.60
CA PRO A 379 1.37 9.64 16.95
C PRO A 379 0.55 8.48 17.56
N GLU A 380 -0.73 8.72 17.82
CA GLU A 380 -1.65 7.73 18.39
C GLU A 380 -2.61 7.16 17.37
N VAL A 381 -2.88 7.90 16.29
CA VAL A 381 -3.87 7.53 15.27
C VAL A 381 -3.24 7.63 13.89
N GLY A 382 -3.32 6.53 13.16
CA GLY A 382 -2.81 6.44 11.79
C GLY A 382 -3.78 5.73 10.86
N VAL A 383 -3.65 5.99 9.55
CA VAL A 383 -4.34 5.25 8.51
C VAL A 383 -3.35 4.54 7.63
N ALA A 384 -3.67 3.30 7.23
CA ALA A 384 -3.00 2.59 6.15
C ALA A 384 -4.02 2.33 5.04
N ALA A 385 -3.73 2.78 3.82
CA ALA A 385 -4.67 2.68 2.72
C ALA A 385 -3.99 2.22 1.43
N ALA A 386 -4.62 1.30 0.72
CA ALA A 386 -4.09 0.79 -0.54
C ALA A 386 -5.18 0.51 -1.55
N GLY A 387 -4.76 0.53 -2.82
CA GLY A 387 -5.66 0.39 -3.95
C GLY A 387 -5.87 1.71 -4.68
N GLY A 388 -6.46 1.56 -5.83
CA GLY A 388 -6.84 2.61 -6.75
C GLY A 388 -7.57 1.96 -7.92
N GLY A 389 -8.25 2.75 -8.75
CA GLY A 389 -9.15 2.19 -9.74
C GLY A 389 -10.34 1.49 -9.09
N PRO A 390 -10.68 0.25 -9.51
CA PRO A 390 -11.92 -0.41 -9.08
C PRO A 390 -11.87 -1.06 -7.68
N LEU A 391 -10.70 -1.20 -7.07
CA LEU A 391 -10.50 -1.93 -5.81
C LEU A 391 -9.78 -1.06 -4.79
N ALA A 392 -10.28 -0.99 -3.57
CA ALA A 392 -9.62 -0.27 -2.48
C ALA A 392 -9.90 -0.89 -1.12
N GLY A 393 -8.92 -0.80 -0.22
CA GLY A 393 -9.05 -1.18 1.18
C GLY A 393 -8.22 -0.26 2.07
N CYS A 394 -8.73 0.01 3.27
CA CYS A 394 -8.04 0.85 4.25
C CYS A 394 -8.31 0.39 5.68
N LEU A 395 -7.38 0.70 6.56
CA LEU A 395 -7.44 0.44 7.99
C LEU A 395 -7.18 1.74 8.75
N LEU A 396 -7.99 2.00 9.76
CA LEU A 396 -7.72 2.99 10.80
C LEU A 396 -7.09 2.26 11.99
N LEU A 397 -5.95 2.76 12.41
CA LEU A 397 -5.08 2.11 13.40
C LEU A 397 -4.87 3.03 14.60
N THR A 398 -4.83 2.46 15.81
CA THR A 398 -4.53 3.22 17.03
C THR A 398 -3.60 2.42 17.95
N ASN A 399 -2.77 3.14 18.72
CA ASN A 399 -2.02 2.58 19.85
C ASN A 399 -2.63 2.98 21.20
N ARG A 400 -3.87 3.48 21.20
CA ARG A 400 -4.62 3.82 22.42
C ARG A 400 -5.07 2.54 23.12
N HIS A 401 -4.79 2.42 24.41
CA HIS A 401 -5.11 1.27 25.26
C HIS A 401 -6.15 1.63 26.31
#